data_17673598745eb00ebd0b762b2f41fcb7
#
_entry.id   17673598745eb00ebd0b762b2f41fcb7
#
_cell.length_a   1.000
_cell.length_b   1.000
_cell.length_c   1.000
_cell.angle_alpha   90.00
_cell.angle_beta   90.00
_cell.angle_gamma   90.00
#
_symmetry.space_group_name_H-M   'P 1'
#
loop_
_entity.id
_entity.type
_entity.pdbx_description
1 polymer ?
#
loop_
_entity_poly.entity_id
_entity_poly.type
_entity_poly.pdbx_seq_one_letter_code
_entity_poly.pdbx_strand_id
1 'polypeptide(L)'
;MTAGPGIVRYALICDCDGVLIDSEAVAARMLVRELEACWPGIDVAPVVLPLLGLRIERVLQDTATQLGKQLGADDIDAIRRAVEAAAIEAPAVDGIEMALTQVPLVKGCASNSFRPYVETVLARTGLKRFFGERLFCADAVPNPKPAPDVYLAAAQGFGLAPGACLVVEDSVTGVTAAATAGMAVLGFIGGGHASDAQIDRLHAAGARHVFEDMRQLPDLVAQWTLSATAAAP
;
A
#
# COMPACT_ATOMS: atom_id res chain seq x y z
N MET A 1 2.59 39.78 6.87
CA MET A 1 2.40 38.94 8.06
C MET A 1 2.57 37.50 7.62
N THR A 2 3.74 36.91 7.83
CA THR A 2 3.98 35.50 7.56
C THR A 2 3.28 34.71 8.68
N ALA A 3 2.28 33.92 8.32
CA ALA A 3 1.68 32.94 9.24
C ALA A 3 2.82 32.06 9.79
N GLY A 4 3.03 32.07 11.10
CA GLY A 4 3.93 31.14 11.75
C GLY A 4 3.54 29.70 11.42
N PRO A 5 4.47 28.70 11.53
CA PRO A 5 4.16 27.32 11.24
C PRO A 5 3.00 26.88 12.14
N GLY A 6 1.83 26.67 11.55
CA GLY A 6 0.66 26.16 12.25
C GLY A 6 1.04 24.85 12.95
N ILE A 7 0.60 24.68 14.19
CA ILE A 7 0.81 23.44 14.95
C ILE A 7 0.17 22.31 14.14
N VAL A 8 0.98 21.39 13.61
CA VAL A 8 0.50 20.15 12.98
C VAL A 8 -0.20 19.33 14.08
N ARG A 9 -1.49 19.11 13.94
CA ARG A 9 -2.26 18.33 14.92
C ARG A 9 -2.43 16.89 14.51
N TYR A 10 -2.52 16.64 13.17
CA TYR A 10 -2.78 15.33 12.59
C TYR A 10 -1.97 15.14 11.32
N ALA A 11 -1.65 13.90 11.00
CA ALA A 11 -0.98 13.50 9.77
C ALA A 11 -1.75 12.39 9.06
N LEU A 12 -1.66 12.38 7.71
CA LEU A 12 -2.06 11.27 6.87
C LEU A 12 -0.80 10.51 6.44
N ILE A 13 -0.77 9.20 6.65
CA ILE A 13 0.32 8.32 6.22
C ILE A 13 -0.27 7.32 5.22
N CYS A 14 0.27 7.29 4.01
CA CYS A 14 -0.16 6.35 2.97
C CYS A 14 0.89 5.27 2.79
N ASP A 15 0.48 4.03 2.62
CA ASP A 15 1.34 3.03 2.00
C ASP A 15 1.65 3.42 0.56
N CYS A 16 2.67 2.82 -0.04
CA CYS A 16 3.07 3.09 -1.41
C CYS A 16 2.36 2.17 -2.40
N ASP A 17 2.64 0.88 -2.30
CA ASP A 17 2.19 -0.14 -3.23
C ASP A 17 0.73 -0.51 -2.94
N GLY A 18 -0.13 -0.54 -3.94
CA GLY A 18 -1.57 -0.78 -3.77
C GLY A 18 -2.38 0.44 -3.28
N VAL A 19 -1.76 1.47 -2.70
CA VAL A 19 -2.43 2.69 -2.20
C VAL A 19 -2.11 3.93 -3.03
N LEU A 20 -0.84 4.24 -3.22
CA LEU A 20 -0.40 5.38 -4.04
C LEU A 20 -0.15 4.97 -5.49
N ILE A 21 0.39 3.78 -5.68
CA ILE A 21 0.77 3.18 -6.96
C ILE A 21 -0.03 1.90 -7.16
N ASP A 22 -0.65 1.74 -8.34
CA ASP A 22 -1.43 0.55 -8.72
C ASP A 22 -0.52 -0.62 -9.14
N SER A 23 0.49 -0.88 -8.29
CA SER A 23 1.53 -1.88 -8.55
C SER A 23 0.99 -3.30 -8.43
N GLU A 24 0.01 -3.55 -7.55
CA GLU A 24 -0.57 -4.88 -7.38
C GLU A 24 -1.35 -5.36 -8.61
N ALA A 25 -2.19 -4.50 -9.19
CA ALA A 25 -2.91 -4.82 -10.41
C ALA A 25 -1.95 -5.03 -11.60
N VAL A 26 -0.86 -4.26 -11.67
CA VAL A 26 0.18 -4.44 -12.69
C VAL A 26 0.93 -5.76 -12.46
N ALA A 27 1.30 -6.05 -11.23
CA ALA A 27 1.97 -7.32 -10.86
C ALA A 27 1.09 -8.53 -11.21
N ALA A 28 -0.21 -8.48 -10.89
CA ALA A 28 -1.16 -9.53 -11.20
C ALA A 28 -1.24 -9.79 -12.72
N ARG A 29 -1.40 -8.75 -13.53
CA ARG A 29 -1.42 -8.86 -15.00
C ARG A 29 -0.12 -9.42 -15.56
N MET A 30 1.03 -8.99 -15.01
CA MET A 30 2.32 -9.46 -15.45
C MET A 30 2.54 -10.94 -15.08
N LEU A 31 2.18 -11.35 -13.86
CA LEU A 31 2.22 -12.74 -13.43
C LEU A 31 1.41 -13.66 -14.35
N VAL A 32 0.17 -13.28 -14.64
CA VAL A 32 -0.70 -14.04 -15.57
C VAL A 32 -0.03 -14.15 -16.93
N ARG A 33 0.40 -13.03 -17.50
CA ARG A 33 1.04 -12.98 -18.81
C ARG A 33 2.29 -13.87 -18.91
N GLU A 34 3.18 -13.78 -17.94
CA GLU A 34 4.45 -14.53 -17.96
C GLU A 34 4.21 -16.04 -17.77
N LEU A 35 3.25 -16.41 -16.91
CA LEU A 35 2.87 -17.82 -16.74
C LEU A 35 2.17 -18.41 -17.95
N GLU A 36 1.30 -17.65 -18.64
CA GLU A 36 0.70 -18.05 -19.90
C GLU A 36 1.74 -18.23 -21.02
N ALA A 37 2.81 -17.41 -21.00
CA ALA A 37 3.93 -17.57 -21.91
C ALA A 37 4.74 -18.85 -21.62
N CYS A 38 4.90 -19.23 -20.35
CA CYS A 38 5.51 -20.51 -19.97
C CYS A 38 4.64 -21.72 -20.33
N TRP A 39 3.31 -21.57 -20.31
CA TRP A 39 2.34 -22.66 -20.54
C TRP A 39 1.28 -22.26 -21.57
N PRO A 40 1.64 -22.20 -22.87
CA PRO A 40 0.72 -21.75 -23.92
C PRO A 40 -0.60 -22.53 -23.94
N GLY A 41 -1.71 -21.80 -24.02
CA GLY A 41 -3.05 -22.38 -24.08
C GLY A 41 -3.68 -22.75 -22.73
N ILE A 42 -3.02 -22.42 -21.62
CA ILE A 42 -3.58 -22.57 -20.26
C ILE A 42 -4.00 -21.19 -19.76
N ASP A 43 -5.27 -21.02 -19.39
CA ASP A 43 -5.75 -19.87 -18.65
C ASP A 43 -5.31 -20.02 -17.18
N VAL A 44 -4.33 -19.24 -16.76
CA VAL A 44 -3.78 -19.30 -15.40
C VAL A 44 -4.45 -18.32 -14.43
N ALA A 45 -5.20 -17.34 -14.95
CA ALA A 45 -5.79 -16.28 -14.14
C ALA A 45 -6.67 -16.81 -12.98
N PRO A 46 -7.55 -17.83 -13.19
CA PRO A 46 -8.39 -18.36 -12.11
C PRO A 46 -7.59 -18.97 -10.95
N VAL A 47 -6.33 -19.37 -11.17
CA VAL A 47 -5.46 -19.96 -10.15
C VAL A 47 -4.57 -18.89 -9.50
N VAL A 48 -4.05 -17.96 -10.30
CA VAL A 48 -3.15 -16.90 -9.84
C VAL A 48 -3.86 -15.86 -8.97
N LEU A 49 -5.02 -15.36 -9.42
CA LEU A 49 -5.70 -14.24 -8.78
C LEU A 49 -6.06 -14.50 -7.31
N PRO A 50 -6.54 -15.70 -6.91
CA PRO A 50 -6.80 -16.00 -5.50
C PRO A 50 -5.54 -16.08 -4.61
N LEU A 51 -4.35 -16.21 -5.21
CA LEU A 51 -3.08 -16.32 -4.51
C LEU A 51 -2.37 -14.97 -4.32
N LEU A 52 -2.91 -13.89 -4.90
CA LEU A 52 -2.34 -12.54 -4.74
C LEU A 52 -2.30 -12.14 -3.27
N GLY A 53 -1.27 -11.37 -2.91
CA GLY A 53 -0.95 -11.02 -1.51
C GLY A 53 0.00 -12.00 -0.82
N LEU A 54 0.29 -13.16 -1.42
CA LEU A 54 1.40 -14.02 -1.02
C LEU A 54 2.71 -13.55 -1.65
N ARG A 55 3.84 -14.04 -1.13
CA ARG A 55 5.15 -13.84 -1.78
C ARG A 55 5.13 -14.43 -3.18
N ILE A 56 5.75 -13.74 -4.13
CA ILE A 56 5.74 -14.11 -5.55
C ILE A 56 6.19 -15.55 -5.79
N GLU A 57 7.25 -16.00 -5.11
CA GLU A 57 7.75 -17.36 -5.23
C GLU A 57 6.70 -18.39 -4.81
N ARG A 58 5.90 -18.06 -3.79
CA ARG A 58 4.82 -18.91 -3.31
C ARG A 58 3.67 -18.96 -4.32
N VAL A 59 3.28 -17.81 -4.88
CA VAL A 59 2.27 -17.74 -5.94
C VAL A 59 2.68 -18.62 -7.13
N LEU A 60 3.93 -18.52 -7.58
CA LEU A 60 4.46 -19.29 -8.71
C LEU A 60 4.45 -20.80 -8.42
N GLN A 61 4.92 -21.21 -7.24
CA GLN A 61 4.96 -22.62 -6.83
C GLN A 61 3.57 -23.22 -6.68
N ASP A 62 2.65 -22.52 -6.01
CA ASP A 62 1.31 -23.00 -5.78
C ASP A 62 0.51 -23.07 -7.09
N THR A 63 0.68 -22.10 -7.99
CA THR A 63 0.08 -22.11 -9.33
C THR A 63 0.58 -23.30 -10.14
N ALA A 64 1.91 -23.51 -10.20
CA ALA A 64 2.50 -24.65 -10.88
C ALA A 64 1.96 -25.98 -10.35
N THR A 65 1.89 -26.12 -9.01
CA THR A 65 1.39 -27.32 -8.35
C THR A 65 -0.08 -27.59 -8.68
N GLN A 66 -0.95 -26.56 -8.58
CA GLN A 66 -2.39 -26.73 -8.88
C GLN A 66 -2.66 -27.08 -10.33
N LEU A 67 -1.84 -26.62 -11.26
CA LEU A 67 -1.96 -26.92 -12.70
C LEU A 67 -1.19 -28.18 -13.13
N GLY A 68 -0.51 -28.88 -12.20
CA GLY A 68 0.31 -30.04 -12.52
C GLY A 68 1.50 -29.69 -13.43
N LYS A 69 2.03 -28.50 -13.33
CA LYS A 69 3.16 -27.95 -14.10
C LYS A 69 4.40 -27.81 -13.24
N GLN A 70 5.53 -27.47 -13.89
CA GLN A 70 6.80 -27.17 -13.23
C GLN A 70 7.35 -25.84 -13.76
N LEU A 71 8.02 -25.09 -12.89
CA LEU A 71 8.82 -23.92 -13.22
C LEU A 71 10.25 -24.19 -12.80
N GLY A 72 11.19 -23.93 -13.70
CA GLY A 72 12.61 -23.92 -13.37
C GLY A 72 13.01 -22.71 -12.53
N ALA A 73 14.17 -22.77 -11.88
CA ALA A 73 14.69 -21.62 -11.13
C ALA A 73 14.85 -20.38 -12.02
N ASP A 74 15.33 -20.59 -13.25
CA ASP A 74 15.53 -19.50 -14.22
C ASP A 74 14.20 -18.86 -14.63
N ASP A 75 13.11 -19.65 -14.79
CA ASP A 75 11.77 -19.13 -15.08
C ASP A 75 11.24 -18.28 -13.92
N ILE A 76 11.38 -18.79 -12.68
CA ILE A 76 10.98 -18.06 -11.46
C ILE A 76 11.69 -16.71 -11.38
N ASP A 77 13.01 -16.71 -11.58
CA ASP A 77 13.81 -15.49 -11.56
C ASP A 77 13.46 -14.52 -12.70
N ALA A 78 13.16 -15.04 -13.89
CA ALA A 78 12.75 -14.21 -15.03
C ALA A 78 11.39 -13.55 -14.77
N ILE A 79 10.40 -14.32 -14.30
CA ILE A 79 9.07 -13.82 -13.96
C ILE A 79 9.16 -12.77 -12.85
N ARG A 80 9.93 -13.05 -11.78
CA ARG A 80 10.13 -12.09 -10.69
C ARG A 80 10.67 -10.75 -11.20
N ARG A 81 11.72 -10.78 -12.02
CA ARG A 81 12.30 -9.55 -12.63
C ARG A 81 11.30 -8.82 -13.52
N ALA A 82 10.48 -9.54 -14.29
CA ALA A 82 9.46 -8.92 -15.14
C ALA A 82 8.38 -8.20 -14.31
N VAL A 83 7.94 -8.84 -13.21
CA VAL A 83 6.94 -8.26 -12.29
C VAL A 83 7.52 -7.03 -11.57
N GLU A 84 8.75 -7.11 -11.05
CA GLU A 84 9.44 -5.98 -10.41
C GLU A 84 9.62 -4.79 -11.37
N ALA A 85 10.05 -5.06 -12.60
CA ALA A 85 10.19 -4.01 -13.62
C ALA A 85 8.84 -3.37 -13.98
N ALA A 86 7.78 -4.16 -14.09
CA ALA A 86 6.44 -3.66 -14.37
C ALA A 86 5.88 -2.83 -13.22
N ALA A 87 6.15 -3.19 -11.97
CA ALA A 87 5.72 -2.43 -10.79
C ALA A 87 6.31 -1.01 -10.77
N ILE A 88 7.55 -0.83 -11.23
CA ILE A 88 8.18 0.50 -11.36
C ILE A 88 7.39 1.39 -12.33
N GLU A 89 6.84 0.83 -13.40
CA GLU A 89 6.07 1.54 -14.42
C GLU A 89 4.57 1.65 -14.11
N ALA A 90 4.12 1.11 -12.97
CA ALA A 90 2.71 1.12 -12.58
C ALA A 90 2.18 2.56 -12.42
N PRO A 91 0.95 2.87 -12.86
CA PRO A 91 0.36 4.19 -12.71
C PRO A 91 0.06 4.51 -11.25
N ALA A 92 -0.22 5.77 -10.97
CA ALA A 92 -0.86 6.17 -9.73
C ALA A 92 -2.25 5.51 -9.62
N VAL A 93 -2.67 5.18 -8.41
CA VAL A 93 -4.04 4.73 -8.13
C VAL A 93 -5.03 5.81 -8.58
N ASP A 94 -6.10 5.38 -9.25
CA ASP A 94 -7.11 6.31 -9.75
C ASP A 94 -7.73 7.14 -8.61
N GLY A 95 -7.83 8.46 -8.82
CA GLY A 95 -8.35 9.41 -7.84
C GLY A 95 -7.37 9.84 -6.74
N ILE A 96 -6.20 9.19 -6.58
CA ILE A 96 -5.27 9.49 -5.46
C ILE A 96 -4.73 10.92 -5.50
N GLU A 97 -4.37 11.43 -6.67
CA GLU A 97 -3.86 12.80 -6.81
C GLU A 97 -4.89 13.85 -6.35
N MET A 98 -6.15 13.67 -6.76
CA MET A 98 -7.26 14.52 -6.34
C MET A 98 -7.48 14.41 -4.83
N ALA A 99 -7.52 13.19 -4.29
CA ALA A 99 -7.71 12.96 -2.87
C ALA A 99 -6.60 13.61 -2.02
N LEU A 100 -5.33 13.43 -2.39
CA LEU A 100 -4.21 14.06 -1.71
C LEU A 100 -4.24 15.59 -1.79
N THR A 101 -4.74 16.15 -2.88
CA THR A 101 -4.89 17.61 -3.04
C THR A 101 -5.95 18.16 -2.09
N GLN A 102 -7.05 17.45 -1.90
CA GLN A 102 -8.18 17.90 -1.07
C GLN A 102 -7.96 17.66 0.43
N VAL A 103 -7.13 16.69 0.81
CA VAL A 103 -6.84 16.43 2.23
C VAL A 103 -5.91 17.51 2.78
N PRO A 104 -6.32 18.31 3.80
CA PRO A 104 -5.52 19.44 4.32
C PRO A 104 -4.48 19.04 5.37
N LEU A 105 -4.23 17.73 5.56
CA LEU A 105 -3.25 17.22 6.53
C LEU A 105 -1.83 17.19 5.92
N VAL A 106 -0.81 17.27 6.79
CA VAL A 106 0.54 16.89 6.40
C VAL A 106 0.58 15.41 6.03
N LYS A 107 1.36 15.05 5.01
CA LYS A 107 1.37 13.72 4.43
C LYS A 107 2.74 13.06 4.52
N GLY A 108 2.76 11.75 4.75
CA GLY A 108 3.92 10.88 4.65
C GLY A 108 3.60 9.60 3.90
N CYS A 109 4.62 8.99 3.32
CA CYS A 109 4.54 7.66 2.74
C CYS A 109 5.31 6.69 3.63
N ALA A 110 4.72 5.53 3.96
CA ALA A 110 5.34 4.48 4.77
C ALA A 110 5.24 3.14 4.03
N SER A 111 6.38 2.57 3.58
CA SER A 111 6.41 1.41 2.70
C SER A 111 7.40 0.35 3.17
N ASN A 112 7.09 -0.92 2.85
CA ASN A 112 8.04 -2.04 2.96
C ASN A 112 9.02 -2.10 1.80
N SER A 113 8.83 -1.28 0.77
CA SER A 113 9.79 -1.12 -0.32
C SER A 113 10.97 -0.25 0.10
N PHE A 114 12.09 -0.37 -0.58
CA PHE A 114 13.29 0.44 -0.32
C PHE A 114 13.11 1.87 -0.85
N ARG A 115 13.73 2.81 -0.19
CA ARG A 115 13.62 4.24 -0.50
C ARG A 115 13.88 4.59 -1.98
N PRO A 116 14.89 4.06 -2.67
CA PRO A 116 15.12 4.39 -4.08
C PRO A 116 13.95 4.02 -5.00
N TYR A 117 13.29 2.89 -4.74
CA TYR A 117 12.07 2.49 -5.46
C TYR A 117 10.94 3.48 -5.21
N VAL A 118 10.63 3.75 -3.93
CA VAL A 118 9.54 4.67 -3.54
C VAL A 118 9.76 6.06 -4.16
N GLU A 119 10.98 6.59 -4.11
CA GLU A 119 11.33 7.87 -4.74
C GLU A 119 11.12 7.86 -6.24
N THR A 120 11.50 6.77 -6.91
CA THR A 120 11.34 6.61 -8.36
C THR A 120 9.89 6.63 -8.78
N VAL A 121 9.05 5.78 -8.16
CA VAL A 121 7.64 5.68 -8.55
C VAL A 121 6.84 6.92 -8.20
N LEU A 122 7.10 7.56 -7.05
CA LEU A 122 6.44 8.80 -6.65
C LEU A 122 6.88 10.00 -7.52
N ALA A 123 8.16 10.05 -7.93
CA ALA A 123 8.63 11.09 -8.86
C ALA A 123 7.99 10.92 -10.23
N ARG A 124 7.99 9.69 -10.78
CA ARG A 124 7.42 9.38 -12.10
C ARG A 124 5.92 9.69 -12.17
N THR A 125 5.17 9.37 -11.11
CA THR A 125 3.73 9.64 -11.04
C THR A 125 3.39 11.07 -10.61
N GLY A 126 4.40 11.91 -10.29
CA GLY A 126 4.20 13.27 -9.81
C GLY A 126 3.70 13.38 -8.38
N LEU A 127 3.55 12.26 -7.67
CA LEU A 127 3.03 12.24 -6.29
C LEU A 127 4.06 12.70 -5.25
N LYS A 128 5.36 12.68 -5.57
CA LYS A 128 6.43 13.10 -4.63
C LYS A 128 6.20 14.50 -4.04
N ARG A 129 5.55 15.40 -4.78
CA ARG A 129 5.25 16.77 -4.32
C ARG A 129 4.39 16.83 -3.05
N PHE A 130 3.56 15.81 -2.77
CA PHE A 130 2.72 15.74 -1.58
C PHE A 130 3.47 15.33 -0.33
N PHE A 131 4.56 14.59 -0.50
CA PHE A 131 5.31 13.96 0.58
C PHE A 131 6.65 14.65 0.87
N GLY A 132 7.33 15.19 -0.16
CA GLY A 132 8.68 15.73 -0.04
C GLY A 132 9.65 14.66 0.45
N GLU A 133 10.33 14.90 1.57
CA GLU A 133 11.28 13.97 2.20
C GLU A 133 10.64 13.05 3.25
N ARG A 134 9.33 13.16 3.50
CA ARG A 134 8.60 12.35 4.48
C ARG A 134 8.26 10.96 3.91
N LEU A 135 9.32 10.23 3.56
CA LEU A 135 9.29 8.87 3.07
C LEU A 135 9.93 7.97 4.12
N PHE A 136 9.17 7.03 4.65
CA PHE A 136 9.59 6.09 5.69
C PHE A 136 9.59 4.70 5.07
N CYS A 137 10.76 4.09 4.91
CA CYS A 137 10.95 2.89 4.11
C CYS A 137 11.62 1.80 4.93
N ALA A 138 11.50 0.55 4.47
CA ALA A 138 12.01 -0.62 5.19
C ALA A 138 13.52 -0.58 5.45
N ASP A 139 14.29 0.04 4.57
CA ASP A 139 15.75 0.20 4.71
C ASP A 139 16.17 1.21 5.80
N ALA A 140 15.24 1.96 6.37
CA ALA A 140 15.49 2.93 7.43
C ALA A 140 15.02 2.47 8.82
N VAL A 141 14.47 1.25 8.95
CA VAL A 141 13.93 0.72 10.21
C VAL A 141 14.48 -0.69 10.50
N PRO A 142 14.56 -1.09 11.78
CA PRO A 142 15.06 -2.42 12.15
C PRO A 142 14.17 -3.55 11.63
N ASN A 143 12.85 -3.39 11.71
CA ASN A 143 11.89 -4.42 11.35
C ASN A 143 10.84 -3.84 10.39
N PRO A 144 10.68 -4.45 9.17
CA PRO A 144 9.63 -4.05 8.24
C PRO A 144 8.24 -4.50 8.74
N LYS A 145 7.15 -4.02 8.09
CA LYS A 145 5.79 -4.51 8.34
C LYS A 145 5.77 -6.05 8.26
N PRO A 146 5.09 -6.76 9.16
CA PRO A 146 4.04 -6.32 10.07
C PRO A 146 4.51 -5.70 11.40
N ALA A 147 5.84 -5.49 11.63
CA ALA A 147 6.29 -4.72 12.76
C ALA A 147 5.88 -3.24 12.63
N PRO A 148 5.62 -2.56 13.76
CA PRO A 148 5.11 -1.18 13.74
C PRO A 148 6.17 -0.12 13.39
N ASP A 149 7.43 -0.51 13.24
CA ASP A 149 8.60 0.37 13.23
C ASP A 149 8.51 1.48 12.18
N VAL A 150 8.08 1.17 10.95
CA VAL A 150 7.98 2.17 9.88
C VAL A 150 6.90 3.23 10.18
N TYR A 151 5.80 2.83 10.81
CA TYR A 151 4.74 3.76 11.20
C TYR A 151 5.13 4.58 12.43
N LEU A 152 5.80 3.98 13.41
CA LEU A 152 6.36 4.70 14.55
C LEU A 152 7.42 5.72 14.09
N ALA A 153 8.29 5.36 13.15
CA ALA A 153 9.24 6.29 12.54
C ALA A 153 8.53 7.45 11.84
N ALA A 154 7.39 7.19 11.17
CA ALA A 154 6.59 8.24 10.54
C ALA A 154 5.99 9.19 11.59
N ALA A 155 5.37 8.69 12.65
CA ALA A 155 4.84 9.52 13.73
C ALA A 155 5.94 10.38 14.37
N GLN A 156 7.10 9.79 14.65
CA GLN A 156 8.27 10.50 15.17
C GLN A 156 8.75 11.59 14.19
N GLY A 157 8.82 11.30 12.90
CA GLY A 157 9.22 12.25 11.87
C GLY A 157 8.26 13.45 11.72
N PHE A 158 7.00 13.29 12.11
CA PHE A 158 6.03 14.39 12.23
C PHE A 158 6.04 15.08 13.58
N GLY A 159 6.71 14.52 14.60
CA GLY A 159 6.62 15.01 15.97
C GLY A 159 5.24 14.79 16.58
N LEU A 160 4.53 13.74 16.20
CA LEU A 160 3.16 13.43 16.62
C LEU A 160 3.09 12.13 17.43
N ALA A 161 2.11 12.04 18.32
CA ALA A 161 1.73 10.76 18.91
C ALA A 161 1.09 9.86 17.83
N PRO A 162 1.26 8.52 17.88
CA PRO A 162 0.65 7.60 16.90
C PRO A 162 -0.86 7.80 16.73
N GLY A 163 -1.61 8.03 17.80
CA GLY A 163 -3.05 8.28 17.75
C GLY A 163 -3.46 9.56 17.00
N ALA A 164 -2.51 10.45 16.69
CA ALA A 164 -2.72 11.63 15.85
C ALA A 164 -2.42 11.38 14.37
N CYS A 165 -2.13 10.14 13.99
CA CYS A 165 -1.86 9.71 12.62
C CYS A 165 -2.99 8.83 12.10
N LEU A 166 -3.45 9.11 10.89
CA LEU A 166 -4.36 8.26 10.12
C LEU A 166 -3.56 7.56 9.02
N VAL A 167 -3.75 6.26 8.89
CA VAL A 167 -3.06 5.43 7.88
C VAL A 167 -4.05 4.98 6.81
N VAL A 168 -3.61 4.95 5.55
CA VAL A 168 -4.28 4.27 4.44
C VAL A 168 -3.40 3.10 4.00
N GLU A 169 -3.98 1.91 3.98
CA GLU A 169 -3.30 0.64 3.72
C GLU A 169 -4.21 -0.34 2.96
N ASP A 170 -3.63 -1.19 2.12
CA ASP A 170 -4.36 -2.19 1.34
C ASP A 170 -4.09 -3.64 1.80
N SER A 171 -3.04 -3.85 2.58
CA SER A 171 -2.56 -5.17 3.00
C SER A 171 -2.83 -5.50 4.47
N VAL A 172 -3.10 -6.77 4.77
CA VAL A 172 -3.19 -7.27 6.15
C VAL A 172 -1.91 -6.98 6.93
N THR A 173 -0.77 -7.13 6.29
CA THR A 173 0.56 -6.89 6.88
C THR A 173 0.73 -5.43 7.32
N GLY A 174 0.34 -4.49 6.46
CA GLY A 174 0.47 -3.07 6.77
C GLY A 174 -0.60 -2.57 7.74
N VAL A 175 -1.84 -3.03 7.61
CA VAL A 175 -2.90 -2.74 8.60
C VAL A 175 -2.49 -3.21 9.99
N THR A 176 -1.96 -4.45 10.11
CA THR A 176 -1.45 -4.97 11.38
C THR A 176 -0.35 -4.09 11.96
N ALA A 177 0.61 -3.65 11.13
CA ALA A 177 1.70 -2.78 11.55
C ALA A 177 1.20 -1.43 12.08
N ALA A 178 0.30 -0.78 11.34
CA ALA A 178 -0.26 0.51 11.71
C ALA A 178 -1.14 0.43 12.97
N ALA A 179 -1.99 -0.59 13.08
CA ALA A 179 -2.83 -0.83 14.25
C ALA A 179 -1.97 -1.12 15.51
N THR A 180 -0.90 -1.94 15.36
CA THR A 180 0.06 -2.22 16.44
C THR A 180 0.81 -0.95 16.86
N ALA A 181 1.09 -0.03 15.94
CA ALA A 181 1.65 1.29 16.26
C ALA A 181 0.67 2.20 17.04
N GLY A 182 -0.60 1.82 17.17
CA GLY A 182 -1.63 2.64 17.84
C GLY A 182 -2.27 3.69 16.94
N MET A 183 -2.19 3.54 15.63
CA MET A 183 -2.77 4.46 14.66
C MET A 183 -4.18 4.04 14.24
N ALA A 184 -4.99 4.99 13.77
CA ALA A 184 -6.22 4.69 13.06
C ALA A 184 -5.90 4.25 11.64
N VAL A 185 -6.60 3.22 11.13
CA VAL A 185 -6.32 2.67 9.80
C VAL A 185 -7.60 2.64 8.97
N LEU A 186 -7.49 3.14 7.74
CA LEU A 186 -8.44 2.96 6.67
C LEU A 186 -7.89 1.90 5.72
N GLY A 187 -8.63 0.82 5.52
CA GLY A 187 -8.30 -0.22 4.54
C GLY A 187 -8.75 0.22 3.15
N PHE A 188 -7.87 0.15 2.16
CA PHE A 188 -8.18 0.42 0.76
C PHE A 188 -8.16 -0.88 -0.05
N ILE A 189 -9.20 -1.12 -0.83
CA ILE A 189 -9.34 -2.31 -1.68
C ILE A 189 -9.62 -1.94 -3.14
N GLY A 190 -9.23 -0.73 -3.55
CA GLY A 190 -9.31 -0.30 -4.95
C GLY A 190 -8.36 -1.12 -5.83
N GLY A 191 -8.72 -1.28 -7.12
CA GLY A 191 -7.85 -2.00 -8.06
C GLY A 191 -8.51 -3.26 -8.68
N GLY A 192 -9.83 -3.48 -8.48
CA GLY A 192 -10.60 -4.47 -9.26
C GLY A 192 -10.49 -5.91 -8.77
N HIS A 193 -9.87 -6.15 -7.62
CA HIS A 193 -9.76 -7.49 -7.01
C HIS A 193 -10.41 -7.57 -5.62
N ALA A 194 -11.22 -6.57 -5.27
CA ALA A 194 -11.93 -6.51 -4.01
C ALA A 194 -12.84 -7.74 -3.84
N SER A 195 -12.69 -8.45 -2.73
CA SER A 195 -13.58 -9.52 -2.33
C SER A 195 -14.03 -9.31 -0.88
N ASP A 196 -15.24 -9.78 -0.54
CA ASP A 196 -15.74 -9.73 0.84
C ASP A 196 -14.74 -10.33 1.82
N ALA A 197 -14.07 -11.42 1.44
CA ALA A 197 -13.03 -12.05 2.24
C ALA A 197 -11.80 -11.15 2.49
N GLN A 198 -11.49 -10.23 1.58
CA GLN A 198 -10.41 -9.25 1.80
C GLN A 198 -10.86 -8.17 2.77
N ILE A 199 -12.08 -7.67 2.65
CA ILE A 199 -12.67 -6.72 3.58
C ILE A 199 -12.62 -7.26 5.02
N ASP A 200 -13.09 -8.50 5.22
CA ASP A 200 -13.08 -9.16 6.53
C ASP A 200 -11.66 -9.30 7.09
N ARG A 201 -10.68 -9.66 6.25
CA ARG A 201 -9.28 -9.77 6.67
C ARG A 201 -8.68 -8.43 7.10
N LEU A 202 -8.97 -7.34 6.39
CA LEU A 202 -8.50 -6.00 6.77
C LEU A 202 -9.14 -5.53 8.08
N HIS A 203 -10.44 -5.77 8.27
CA HIS A 203 -11.09 -5.49 9.54
C HIS A 203 -10.51 -6.31 10.70
N ALA A 204 -10.29 -7.61 10.50
CA ALA A 204 -9.67 -8.48 11.50
C ALA A 204 -8.24 -8.06 11.85
N ALA A 205 -7.50 -7.45 10.90
CA ALA A 205 -6.18 -6.89 11.12
C ALA A 205 -6.18 -5.54 11.86
N GLY A 206 -7.33 -4.86 11.97
CA GLY A 206 -7.49 -3.62 12.72
C GLY A 206 -7.92 -2.39 11.90
N ALA A 207 -8.29 -2.55 10.62
CA ALA A 207 -8.86 -1.45 9.83
C ALA A 207 -10.20 -1.02 10.43
N ARG A 208 -10.36 0.27 10.70
CA ARG A 208 -11.60 0.84 11.23
C ARG A 208 -12.70 0.96 10.18
N HIS A 209 -12.30 1.17 8.95
CA HIS A 209 -13.16 1.29 7.78
C HIS A 209 -12.42 0.76 6.57
N VAL A 210 -13.15 0.15 5.63
CA VAL A 210 -12.62 -0.32 4.35
C VAL A 210 -13.39 0.39 3.23
N PHE A 211 -12.68 0.87 2.21
CA PHE A 211 -13.26 1.63 1.10
C PHE A 211 -12.59 1.25 -0.23
N GLU A 212 -13.31 1.50 -1.34
CA GLU A 212 -12.92 1.05 -2.69
C GLU A 212 -12.56 2.19 -3.64
N ASP A 213 -13.06 3.38 -3.38
CA ASP A 213 -12.82 4.55 -4.25
C ASP A 213 -11.99 5.59 -3.51
N MET A 214 -10.78 5.86 -4.01
CA MET A 214 -9.88 6.85 -3.41
C MET A 214 -10.48 8.26 -3.34
N ARG A 215 -11.51 8.55 -4.13
CA ARG A 215 -12.24 9.83 -4.08
C ARG A 215 -13.02 10.04 -2.77
N GLN A 216 -13.25 8.96 -2.02
CA GLN A 216 -13.90 9.02 -0.69
C GLN A 216 -12.91 9.44 0.42
N LEU A 217 -11.61 9.36 0.18
CA LEU A 217 -10.59 9.62 1.21
C LEU A 217 -10.70 11.00 1.87
N PRO A 218 -10.98 12.12 1.16
CA PRO A 218 -11.11 13.43 1.82
C PRO A 218 -12.22 13.45 2.87
N ASP A 219 -13.38 12.85 2.59
CA ASP A 219 -14.51 12.80 3.51
C ASP A 219 -14.22 11.90 4.72
N LEU A 220 -13.59 10.75 4.48
CA LEU A 220 -13.16 9.83 5.55
C LEU A 220 -12.14 10.49 6.49
N VAL A 221 -11.19 11.23 5.95
CA VAL A 221 -10.20 12.01 6.72
C VAL A 221 -10.90 13.10 7.54
N ALA A 222 -11.85 13.81 6.95
CA ALA A 222 -12.62 14.85 7.66
C ALA A 222 -13.42 14.26 8.84
N GLN A 223 -14.12 13.14 8.63
CA GLN A 223 -14.86 12.43 9.68
C GLN A 223 -13.94 11.96 10.81
N TRP A 224 -12.78 11.36 10.47
CA TRP A 224 -11.81 10.93 11.46
C TRP A 224 -11.26 12.12 12.26
N THR A 225 -10.91 13.22 11.61
CA THR A 225 -10.36 14.41 12.27
C THR A 225 -11.36 15.02 13.27
N LEU A 226 -12.65 15.08 12.92
CA LEU A 226 -13.70 15.54 13.82
C LEU A 226 -13.81 14.64 15.06
N SER A 227 -13.82 13.31 14.86
CA SER A 227 -13.89 12.33 15.94
C SER A 227 -12.66 12.40 16.86
N ALA A 228 -11.47 12.52 16.29
CA ALA A 228 -10.20 12.63 17.04
C ALA A 228 -10.13 13.93 17.85
N THR A 229 -10.66 15.03 17.32
CA THR A 229 -10.72 16.32 18.04
C THR A 229 -11.70 16.26 19.21
N ALA A 230 -12.83 15.56 19.06
CA ALA A 230 -13.82 15.41 20.13
C ALA A 230 -13.35 14.49 21.26
N ALA A 231 -12.42 13.58 20.99
CA ALA A 231 -11.84 12.65 21.98
C ALA A 231 -10.57 13.19 22.68
N ALA A 232 -10.06 14.35 22.26
CA ALA A 232 -8.93 15.00 22.91
C ALA A 232 -9.40 15.62 24.24
N PRO A 233 -8.70 15.34 25.38
CA PRO A 233 -9.06 15.86 26.71
C PRO A 233 -8.93 17.37 26.85
#